data_8b018d88a377cde42678da903df4a6c3
#
_entry.id   8b018d88a377cde42678da903df4a6c3
#
_cell.length_a   1.000
_cell.length_b   1.000
_cell.length_c   1.000
_cell.angle_alpha   90.00
_cell.angle_beta   90.00
_cell.angle_gamma   90.00
#
_symmetry.space_group_name_H-M   'P 1'
#
loop_
_entity.id
_entity.type
_entity.pdbx_description
1 polymer ?
#
loop_
_entity_poly.entity_id
_entity_poly.type
_entity_poly.pdbx_seq_one_letter_code
_entity_poly.pdbx_strand_id
1 'polypeptide(L)'
;MANATNYEIQVMQDNLCDLRKIAGWTAETLAGKLGITKQTVSNLETQKVKMSRVQYIAIRAVFECEIYVRRENMVLRKVIGLLFSNDEYYFTHQEDIRNAMTAIASIAAAGISGLQLHSSAMALLAPLGHMVSIQNMNGNNAPSLAWLVELLEGSCDIEEIEGNIEREQTNEES
;
A
#
# COMPACT_ATOMS: atom_id res chain seq x y z
N MET A 1 -7.38 16.09 -7.81
CA MET A 1 -6.11 15.36 -7.53
C MET A 1 -5.88 15.04 -6.05
N ALA A 2 -6.49 15.76 -5.10
CA ALA A 2 -6.44 15.38 -3.66
C ALA A 2 -7.05 14.00 -3.32
N ASN A 3 -7.82 13.40 -4.22
CA ASN A 3 -8.54 12.15 -3.95
C ASN A 3 -7.67 10.88 -4.05
N ALA A 4 -6.63 10.85 -4.88
CA ALA A 4 -5.79 9.65 -5.04
C ALA A 4 -5.06 9.28 -3.74
N THR A 5 -4.48 10.25 -3.04
CA THR A 5 -3.77 10.02 -1.77
C THR A 5 -4.68 9.48 -0.66
N ASN A 6 -5.91 9.98 -0.56
CA ASN A 6 -6.89 9.49 0.42
C ASN A 6 -7.35 8.08 0.08
N TYR A 7 -7.46 7.77 -1.20
CA TYR A 7 -7.76 6.44 -1.70
C TYR A 7 -6.69 5.43 -1.29
N GLU A 8 -5.43 5.68 -1.59
CA GLU A 8 -4.33 4.77 -1.27
C GLU A 8 -4.20 4.50 0.24
N ILE A 9 -4.42 5.52 1.07
CA ILE A 9 -4.44 5.37 2.54
C ILE A 9 -5.56 4.41 2.95
N GLN A 10 -6.76 4.56 2.36
CA GLN A 10 -7.90 3.70 2.66
C GLN A 10 -7.63 2.25 2.21
N VAL A 11 -7.14 2.05 0.98
CA VAL A 11 -6.77 0.73 0.45
C VAL A 11 -5.73 0.05 1.33
N MET A 12 -4.70 0.79 1.75
CA MET A 12 -3.68 0.26 2.66
C MET A 12 -4.29 -0.16 3.99
N GLN A 13 -5.14 0.69 4.57
CA GLN A 13 -5.76 0.40 5.86
C GLN A 13 -6.71 -0.80 5.80
N ASP A 14 -7.54 -0.88 4.76
CA ASP A 14 -8.50 -1.97 4.57
C ASP A 14 -7.83 -3.34 4.44
N ASN A 15 -6.63 -3.37 3.86
CA ASN A 15 -5.90 -4.61 3.57
C ASN A 15 -4.69 -4.84 4.49
N LEU A 16 -4.45 -3.98 5.49
CA LEU A 16 -3.23 -4.01 6.32
C LEU A 16 -3.04 -5.36 7.03
N CYS A 17 -4.09 -5.91 7.60
CA CYS A 17 -4.04 -7.19 8.30
C CYS A 17 -3.61 -8.34 7.37
N ASP A 18 -4.18 -8.39 6.17
CA ASP A 18 -3.90 -9.44 5.20
C ASP A 18 -2.52 -9.27 4.57
N LEU A 19 -2.13 -8.05 4.22
CA LEU A 19 -0.76 -7.74 3.75
C LEU A 19 0.29 -8.18 4.76
N ARG A 20 0.07 -7.89 6.04
CA ARG A 20 0.98 -8.31 7.12
C ARG A 20 1.10 -9.83 7.20
N LYS A 21 -0.01 -10.55 7.12
CA LYS A 21 -0.01 -12.02 7.14
C LYS A 21 0.70 -12.61 5.92
N ILE A 22 0.46 -12.05 4.73
CA ILE A 22 1.14 -12.44 3.48
C ILE A 22 2.65 -12.20 3.58
N ALA A 23 3.07 -11.14 4.27
CA ALA A 23 4.47 -10.89 4.58
C ALA A 23 5.06 -11.86 5.63
N GLY A 24 4.22 -12.70 6.24
CA GLY A 24 4.63 -13.62 7.31
C GLY A 24 4.90 -12.93 8.65
N TRP A 25 4.32 -11.78 8.90
CA TRP A 25 4.57 -10.99 10.10
C TRP A 25 3.48 -11.11 11.14
N THR A 26 3.88 -11.12 12.41
CA THR A 26 2.95 -10.86 13.53
C THR A 26 2.69 -9.36 13.66
N ALA A 27 1.63 -8.98 14.37
CA ALA A 27 1.37 -7.57 14.67
C ALA A 27 2.53 -6.92 15.47
N GLU A 28 3.23 -7.70 16.29
CA GLU A 28 4.43 -7.26 17.01
C GLU A 28 5.60 -7.02 16.07
N THR A 29 5.78 -7.90 15.08
CA THR A 29 6.83 -7.75 14.06
C THR A 29 6.62 -6.46 13.26
N LEU A 30 5.41 -6.20 12.79
CA LEU A 30 5.10 -4.96 12.07
C LEU A 30 5.27 -3.73 12.96
N ALA A 31 4.80 -3.80 14.22
CA ALA A 31 4.97 -2.72 15.19
C ALA A 31 6.45 -2.38 15.42
N GLY A 32 7.29 -3.40 15.59
CA GLY A 32 8.75 -3.22 15.74
C GLY A 32 9.41 -2.59 14.51
N LYS A 33 9.01 -2.98 13.30
CA LYS A 33 9.51 -2.40 12.05
C LYS A 33 9.12 -0.91 11.88
N LEU A 34 7.96 -0.52 12.41
CA LEU A 34 7.44 0.85 12.35
C LEU A 34 7.83 1.71 13.55
N GLY A 35 8.41 1.15 14.60
CA GLY A 35 8.69 1.87 15.85
C GLY A 35 7.44 2.31 16.61
N ILE A 36 6.33 1.57 16.49
CA ILE A 36 5.05 1.82 17.17
C ILE A 36 4.65 0.65 18.06
N THR A 37 3.56 0.78 18.81
CA THR A 37 3.07 -0.32 19.66
C THR A 37 2.22 -1.32 18.87
N LYS A 38 2.19 -2.59 19.33
CA LYS A 38 1.27 -3.61 18.82
C LYS A 38 -0.19 -3.14 18.85
N GLN A 39 -0.57 -2.41 19.91
CA GLN A 39 -1.91 -1.87 20.05
C GLN A 39 -2.24 -0.87 18.94
N THR A 40 -1.28 -0.04 18.54
CA THR A 40 -1.45 0.91 17.42
C THR A 40 -1.69 0.15 16.12
N VAL A 41 -0.90 -0.91 15.85
CA VAL A 41 -1.13 -1.76 14.66
C VAL A 41 -2.53 -2.37 14.70
N SER A 42 -2.93 -2.96 15.83
CA SER A 42 -4.26 -3.56 15.99
C SER A 42 -5.39 -2.54 15.79
N ASN A 43 -5.23 -1.32 16.26
CA ASN A 43 -6.22 -0.26 16.07
C ASN A 43 -6.32 0.18 14.60
N LEU A 44 -5.21 0.18 13.87
CA LEU A 44 -5.21 0.46 12.43
C LEU A 44 -5.89 -0.69 11.65
N GLU A 45 -5.53 -1.94 11.94
CA GLU A 45 -6.11 -3.13 11.28
C GLU A 45 -7.61 -3.29 11.54
N THR A 46 -8.08 -2.93 12.73
CA THR A 46 -9.50 -2.97 13.09
C THR A 46 -10.24 -1.68 12.77
N GLN A 47 -9.60 -0.73 12.11
CA GLN A 47 -10.16 0.57 11.73
C GLN A 47 -10.72 1.41 12.89
N LYS A 48 -10.31 1.12 14.13
CA LYS A 48 -10.67 1.92 15.30
C LYS A 48 -10.08 3.33 15.24
N VAL A 49 -8.96 3.47 14.54
CA VAL A 49 -8.29 4.74 14.27
C VAL A 49 -8.02 4.82 12.77
N LYS A 50 -8.29 5.97 12.18
CA LYS A 50 -7.95 6.22 10.76
C LYS A 50 -6.44 6.32 10.60
N MET A 51 -5.94 5.70 9.54
CA MET A 51 -4.53 5.79 9.16
C MET A 51 -4.20 7.21 8.69
N SER A 52 -3.17 7.78 9.27
CA SER A 52 -2.62 9.05 8.82
C SER A 52 -1.72 8.86 7.58
N ARG A 53 -1.52 9.94 6.82
CA ARG A 53 -0.60 9.93 5.67
C ARG A 53 0.82 9.49 6.05
N VAL A 54 1.33 9.94 7.20
CA VAL A 54 2.66 9.56 7.69
C VAL A 54 2.73 8.06 7.97
N GLN A 55 1.70 7.49 8.59
CA GLN A 55 1.62 6.05 8.84
C GLN A 55 1.54 5.27 7.53
N TYR A 56 0.75 5.72 6.55
CA TYR A 56 0.69 5.12 5.22
C TYR A 56 2.07 5.07 4.56
N ILE A 57 2.79 6.20 4.51
CA ILE A 57 4.13 6.29 3.92
C ILE A 57 5.09 5.31 4.61
N ALA A 58 5.11 5.30 5.95
CA ALA A 58 5.97 4.43 6.73
C ALA A 58 5.65 2.94 6.51
N ILE A 59 4.37 2.58 6.53
CA ILE A 59 3.90 1.20 6.31
C ILE A 59 4.26 0.75 4.89
N ARG A 60 3.97 1.56 3.89
CA ARG A 60 4.29 1.25 2.50
C ARG A 60 5.79 1.07 2.29
N ALA A 61 6.62 1.96 2.82
CA ALA A 61 8.08 1.85 2.76
C ALA A 61 8.60 0.56 3.40
N VAL A 62 8.03 0.13 4.53
CA VAL A 62 8.39 -1.14 5.19
C VAL A 62 8.04 -2.34 4.32
N PHE A 63 6.87 -2.35 3.67
CA PHE A 63 6.51 -3.43 2.74
C PHE A 63 7.40 -3.45 1.50
N GLU A 64 7.71 -2.31 0.92
CA GLU A 64 8.60 -2.22 -0.24
C GLU A 64 10.03 -2.64 0.11
N CYS A 65 10.53 -2.27 1.29
CA CYS A 65 11.81 -2.75 1.79
C CYS A 65 11.83 -4.28 1.93
N GLU A 66 10.76 -4.89 2.45
CA GLU A 66 10.64 -6.33 2.55
C GLU A 66 10.66 -7.02 1.17
N ILE A 67 9.92 -6.48 0.21
CA ILE A 67 9.92 -6.97 -1.18
C ILE A 67 11.31 -6.89 -1.80
N TYR A 68 12.05 -5.84 -1.50
CA TYR A 68 13.41 -5.65 -2.00
C TYR A 68 14.40 -6.61 -1.39
N VAL A 69 14.36 -6.77 -0.06
CA VAL A 69 15.29 -7.63 0.70
C VAL A 69 14.98 -9.11 0.48
N ARG A 70 13.69 -9.48 0.54
CA ARG A 70 13.23 -10.85 0.32
C ARG A 70 12.62 -11.00 -1.06
N ARG A 71 13.48 -11.08 -2.06
CA ARG A 71 13.08 -11.27 -3.47
C ARG A 71 12.19 -12.50 -3.70
N GLU A 72 12.20 -13.44 -2.79
CA GLU A 72 11.40 -14.68 -2.81
C GLU A 72 9.91 -14.44 -2.54
N ASN A 73 9.52 -13.34 -1.90
CA ASN A 73 8.11 -13.06 -1.62
C ASN A 73 7.41 -12.44 -2.82
N MET A 74 7.33 -13.21 -3.89
CA MET A 74 6.66 -12.81 -5.14
C MET A 74 5.16 -12.52 -4.93
N VAL A 75 4.53 -13.19 -3.96
CA VAL A 75 3.11 -13.02 -3.65
C VAL A 75 2.86 -11.61 -3.09
N LEU A 76 3.64 -11.18 -2.11
CA LEU A 76 3.50 -9.84 -1.53
C LEU A 76 3.69 -8.74 -2.59
N ARG A 77 4.68 -8.91 -3.48
CA ARG A 77 4.92 -7.97 -4.58
C ARG A 77 3.71 -7.86 -5.51
N LYS A 78 3.15 -9.00 -5.91
CA LYS A 78 1.98 -9.04 -6.83
C LYS A 78 0.76 -8.43 -6.20
N VAL A 79 0.52 -8.73 -4.94
CA VAL A 79 -0.62 -8.22 -4.19
C VAL A 79 -0.52 -6.69 -4.02
N ILE A 80 0.64 -6.17 -3.65
CA ILE A 80 0.85 -4.72 -3.54
C ILE A 80 0.67 -4.05 -4.92
N GLY A 81 1.22 -4.64 -5.98
CA GLY A 81 0.99 -4.16 -7.34
C GLY A 81 -0.50 -4.12 -7.70
N LEU A 82 -1.25 -5.18 -7.36
CA LEU A 82 -2.70 -5.24 -7.57
C LEU A 82 -3.45 -4.11 -6.87
N LEU A 83 -3.13 -3.85 -5.61
CA LEU A 83 -3.87 -2.89 -4.79
C LEU A 83 -3.63 -1.43 -5.21
N PHE A 84 -2.46 -1.12 -5.78
CA PHE A 84 -2.06 0.27 -6.01
C PHE A 84 -1.84 0.64 -7.49
N SER A 85 -2.14 -0.26 -8.43
CA SER A 85 -1.89 0.00 -9.87
C SER A 85 -3.06 0.62 -10.62
N ASN A 86 -4.30 0.49 -10.13
CA ASN A 86 -5.48 1.01 -10.83
C ASN A 86 -6.67 1.21 -9.88
N ASP A 87 -6.99 2.47 -9.61
CA ASP A 87 -8.07 2.88 -8.69
C ASP A 87 -9.44 2.38 -9.15
N GLU A 88 -9.77 2.55 -10.45
CA GLU A 88 -11.07 2.21 -11.00
C GLU A 88 -11.32 0.70 -10.91
N TYR A 89 -10.29 -0.08 -11.19
CA TYR A 89 -10.39 -1.54 -11.10
C TYR A 89 -10.60 -2.02 -9.67
N TYR A 90 -9.87 -1.46 -8.71
CA TYR A 90 -10.02 -1.81 -7.29
C TYR A 90 -11.45 -1.56 -6.82
N PHE A 91 -12.03 -0.41 -7.11
CA PHE A 91 -13.40 -0.10 -6.68
C PHE A 91 -14.43 -1.02 -7.32
N THR A 92 -14.23 -1.38 -8.58
CA THR A 92 -15.16 -2.28 -9.30
C THR A 92 -15.13 -3.70 -8.76
N HIS A 93 -13.95 -4.18 -8.29
CA HIS A 93 -13.72 -5.56 -7.87
C HIS A 93 -13.34 -5.68 -6.38
N GLN A 94 -13.71 -4.72 -5.57
CA GLN A 94 -13.27 -4.62 -4.17
C GLN A 94 -13.57 -5.87 -3.36
N GLU A 95 -14.75 -6.47 -3.56
CA GLU A 95 -15.16 -7.67 -2.83
C GLU A 95 -14.36 -8.90 -3.26
N ASP A 96 -14.16 -9.07 -4.56
CA ASP A 96 -13.36 -10.18 -5.11
C ASP A 96 -11.90 -10.08 -4.67
N ILE A 97 -11.33 -8.87 -4.71
CA ILE A 97 -9.97 -8.60 -4.23
C ILE A 97 -9.87 -8.93 -2.74
N ARG A 98 -10.82 -8.48 -1.93
CA ARG A 98 -10.84 -8.76 -0.49
C ARG A 98 -10.91 -10.25 -0.20
N ASN A 99 -11.76 -10.98 -0.89
CA ASN A 99 -11.90 -12.42 -0.74
C ASN A 99 -10.61 -13.15 -1.11
N ALA A 100 -9.99 -12.79 -2.24
CA ALA A 100 -8.70 -13.33 -2.66
C ALA A 100 -7.59 -13.03 -1.64
N MET A 101 -7.51 -11.78 -1.16
CA MET A 101 -6.54 -11.37 -0.14
C MET A 101 -6.67 -12.17 1.15
N THR A 102 -7.89 -12.31 1.66
CA THR A 102 -8.17 -13.06 2.90
C THR A 102 -7.82 -14.53 2.74
N ALA A 103 -8.13 -15.13 1.59
CA ALA A 103 -7.78 -16.52 1.31
C ALA A 103 -6.24 -16.71 1.25
N ILE A 104 -5.52 -15.85 0.54
CA ILE A 104 -4.05 -15.90 0.45
C ILE A 104 -3.43 -15.69 1.84
N ALA A 105 -3.93 -14.72 2.60
CA ALA A 105 -3.46 -14.44 3.95
C ALA A 105 -3.69 -15.63 4.91
N SER A 106 -4.80 -16.34 4.75
CA SER A 106 -5.11 -17.53 5.54
C SER A 106 -4.16 -18.70 5.23
N ILE A 107 -3.83 -18.90 3.94
CA ILE A 107 -2.85 -19.90 3.50
C ILE A 107 -1.46 -19.56 4.03
N ALA A 108 -1.06 -18.30 3.96
CA ALA A 108 0.21 -17.85 4.51
C ALA A 108 0.29 -18.01 6.04
N ALA A 109 -0.80 -17.70 6.74
CA ALA A 109 -0.89 -17.86 8.21
C ALA A 109 -0.85 -19.34 8.65
N ALA A 110 -1.25 -20.28 7.79
CA ALA A 110 -1.11 -21.72 8.02
C ALA A 110 0.33 -22.22 7.87
N GLY A 111 1.31 -21.33 7.60
CA GLY A 111 2.72 -21.68 7.44
C GLY A 111 3.09 -22.20 6.04
N ILE A 112 2.17 -22.14 5.08
CA ILE A 112 2.46 -22.48 3.70
C ILE A 112 3.25 -21.32 3.09
N SER A 113 4.43 -21.61 2.58
CA SER A 113 5.36 -20.61 2.05
C SER A 113 5.98 -21.07 0.73
N GLY A 114 6.75 -20.18 0.11
CA GLY A 114 7.50 -20.50 -1.10
C GLY A 114 6.61 -20.82 -2.32
N LEU A 115 6.97 -21.85 -3.06
CA LEU A 115 6.30 -22.20 -4.33
C LEU A 115 4.83 -22.59 -4.14
N GLN A 116 4.49 -23.24 -3.03
CA GLN A 116 3.11 -23.65 -2.75
C GLN A 116 2.21 -22.44 -2.46
N LEU A 117 2.69 -21.48 -1.68
CA LEU A 117 1.97 -20.23 -1.47
C LEU A 117 1.82 -19.47 -2.79
N HIS A 118 2.87 -19.42 -3.59
CA HIS A 118 2.85 -18.76 -4.90
C HIS A 118 1.81 -19.38 -5.84
N SER A 119 1.79 -20.70 -6.01
CA SER A 119 0.84 -21.37 -6.89
C SER A 119 -0.61 -21.22 -6.44
N SER A 120 -0.86 -21.32 -5.13
CA SER A 120 -2.20 -21.12 -4.56
C SER A 120 -2.67 -19.66 -4.73
N ALA A 121 -1.79 -18.71 -4.47
CA ALA A 121 -2.09 -17.29 -4.65
C ALA A 121 -2.38 -16.95 -6.12
N MET A 122 -1.61 -17.51 -7.06
CA MET A 122 -1.84 -17.31 -8.48
C MET A 122 -3.18 -17.87 -8.95
N ALA A 123 -3.60 -19.02 -8.44
CA ALA A 123 -4.91 -19.59 -8.73
C ALA A 123 -6.05 -18.69 -8.21
N LEU A 124 -5.90 -18.09 -7.03
CA LEU A 124 -6.89 -17.18 -6.44
C LEU A 124 -6.94 -15.82 -7.16
N LEU A 125 -5.82 -15.36 -7.70
CA LEU A 125 -5.73 -14.10 -8.44
C LEU A 125 -6.08 -14.24 -9.93
N ALA A 126 -6.09 -15.45 -10.48
CA ALA A 126 -6.34 -15.71 -11.89
C ALA A 126 -7.69 -15.14 -12.41
N PRO A 127 -8.81 -15.20 -11.68
CA PRO A 127 -10.06 -14.57 -12.11
C PRO A 127 -10.00 -13.05 -12.23
N LEU A 128 -9.10 -12.41 -11.51
CA LEU A 128 -8.85 -10.96 -11.55
C LEU A 128 -7.97 -10.53 -12.74
N GLY A 129 -7.66 -11.42 -13.62
CA GLY A 129 -6.99 -11.56 -14.92
C GLY A 129 -6.20 -10.40 -15.51
N HIS A 130 -6.68 -9.17 -15.47
CA HIS A 130 -5.99 -8.03 -16.07
C HIS A 130 -4.83 -7.49 -15.26
N MET A 131 -4.74 -7.83 -13.99
CA MET A 131 -3.75 -7.29 -13.08
C MET A 131 -2.54 -8.21 -12.86
N VAL A 132 -2.62 -9.44 -13.35
CA VAL A 132 -1.48 -10.37 -13.28
C VAL A 132 -0.44 -10.08 -14.37
N SER A 133 -0.73 -9.21 -15.30
CA SER A 133 0.24 -8.70 -16.28
C SER A 133 1.22 -7.70 -15.64
N ILE A 134 1.83 -8.14 -14.54
CA ILE A 134 2.98 -7.46 -13.93
C ILE A 134 4.23 -7.83 -14.73
N GLN A 135 4.17 -7.64 -16.05
CA GLN A 135 5.34 -7.82 -16.90
C GLN A 135 6.38 -6.70 -16.74
N ASN A 136 6.04 -5.61 -16.09
CA ASN A 136 6.96 -4.48 -15.89
C ASN A 136 7.66 -4.44 -14.53
N MET A 137 7.36 -5.36 -13.62
CA MET A 137 8.17 -5.52 -12.41
C MET A 137 9.32 -6.50 -12.65
N ASN A 138 10.01 -6.34 -13.76
CA ASN A 138 11.18 -7.12 -14.08
C ASN A 138 12.35 -6.72 -13.19
N GLY A 139 12.58 -7.50 -12.27
CA GLY A 139 13.64 -8.09 -11.50
C GLY A 139 14.90 -7.32 -11.13
N ASN A 140 15.17 -6.11 -11.47
CA ASN A 140 16.45 -5.47 -11.17
C ASN A 140 16.38 -4.08 -10.54
N ASN A 141 15.19 -3.58 -10.22
CA ASN A 141 15.09 -2.24 -9.67
C ASN A 141 15.02 -2.29 -8.15
N ALA A 142 15.87 -1.49 -7.52
CA ALA A 142 15.65 -0.98 -6.19
C ALA A 142 14.17 -0.56 -6.04
N PRO A 143 13.57 -0.60 -4.83
CA PRO A 143 12.22 -0.16 -4.64
C PRO A 143 12.08 1.21 -5.29
N SER A 144 11.23 1.31 -6.30
CA SER A 144 11.01 2.57 -6.99
C SER A 144 10.34 3.50 -6.01
N LEU A 145 11.01 4.56 -5.60
CA LEU A 145 10.42 5.63 -4.81
C LEU A 145 9.55 6.56 -5.67
N ALA A 146 9.29 6.20 -6.94
CA ALA A 146 8.48 6.99 -7.85
C ALA A 146 7.11 7.34 -7.24
N TRP A 147 6.45 6.37 -6.60
CA TRP A 147 5.20 6.59 -5.90
C TRP A 147 5.32 7.63 -4.76
N LEU A 148 6.47 7.69 -4.07
CA LEU A 148 6.69 8.66 -2.99
C LEU A 148 6.91 10.06 -3.57
N VAL A 149 7.63 10.16 -4.68
CA VAL A 149 7.83 11.44 -5.39
C VAL A 149 6.48 11.95 -5.88
N GLU A 150 5.69 11.12 -6.57
CA GLU A 150 4.35 11.45 -7.04
C GLU A 150 3.41 11.87 -5.89
N LEU A 151 3.48 11.16 -4.76
CA LEU A 151 2.72 11.49 -3.55
C LEU A 151 3.13 12.84 -2.96
N LEU A 152 4.42 13.19 -3.01
CA LEU A 152 4.94 14.45 -2.48
C LEU A 152 4.72 15.60 -3.45
N GLU A 153 4.90 15.39 -4.75
CA GLU A 153 4.69 16.40 -5.79
C GLU A 153 3.21 16.79 -5.92
N GLY A 154 2.30 15.82 -5.86
CA GLY A 154 0.86 16.09 -5.85
C GLY A 154 0.33 16.82 -4.60
N SER A 155 1.20 17.13 -3.64
CA SER A 155 0.84 17.87 -2.41
C SER A 155 1.35 19.31 -2.41
N CYS A 156 2.14 19.67 -3.39
CA CYS A 156 2.68 21.02 -3.55
C CYS A 156 1.97 21.72 -4.70
N ASP A 157 0.71 22.08 -4.50
CA ASP A 157 0.11 23.17 -5.27
C ASP A 157 0.75 24.47 -4.74
N ILE A 158 1.97 24.73 -5.21
CA ILE A 158 2.73 25.97 -4.92
C ILE A 158 1.99 27.20 -5.46
N GLU A 159 1.07 27.02 -6.40
CA GLU A 159 0.27 28.09 -6.99
C GLU A 159 -0.66 28.82 -6.00
N GLU A 160 -1.10 28.16 -4.90
CA GLU A 160 -1.93 28.82 -3.87
C GLU A 160 -1.11 29.72 -2.93
N ILE A 161 0.18 29.47 -2.78
CA ILE A 161 1.03 30.23 -1.86
C ILE A 161 1.49 31.53 -2.53
N GLU A 162 1.84 31.50 -3.80
CA GLU A 162 2.24 32.71 -4.54
C GLU A 162 1.07 33.67 -4.74
N GLY A 163 -0.13 33.19 -5.01
CA GLY A 163 -1.33 34.01 -5.16
C GLY A 163 -1.80 34.73 -3.89
N ASN A 164 -1.44 34.23 -2.70
CA ASN A 164 -1.75 34.89 -1.44
C ASN A 164 -0.71 35.93 -1.04
N ILE A 165 0.55 35.74 -1.38
CA ILE A 165 1.61 36.70 -1.10
C ILE A 165 1.43 37.98 -1.93
N GLU A 166 1.02 37.86 -3.21
CA GLU A 166 0.75 39.02 -4.04
C GLU A 166 -0.48 39.81 -3.59
N ARG A 167 -1.49 39.18 -3.01
CA ARG A 167 -2.69 39.86 -2.48
C ARG A 167 -2.45 40.61 -1.18
N GLU A 168 -1.53 40.15 -0.35
CA GLU A 168 -1.16 40.87 0.88
C GLU A 168 -0.29 42.09 0.59
N GLN A 169 0.59 42.05 -0.39
CA GLN A 169 1.45 43.18 -0.75
C GLN A 169 0.69 44.33 -1.42
N THR A 170 -0.41 44.04 -2.13
CA THR A 170 -1.22 45.10 -2.77
C THR A 170 -2.19 45.81 -1.81
N ASN A 171 -2.43 45.27 -0.62
CA ASN A 171 -3.30 45.89 0.39
C ASN A 171 -2.55 46.79 1.40
N GLU A 172 -1.22 46.77 1.42
CA GLU A 172 -0.42 47.65 2.29
C GLU A 172 0.00 48.98 1.59
N GLU A 173 -0.23 49.13 0.28
CA GLU A 173 0.09 50.35 -0.47
C GLU A 173 -1.15 51.21 -0.80
N SER A 174 -2.31 50.96 -0.19
CA SER A 174 -3.54 51.79 -0.33
C SER A 174 -3.95 52.31 1.04
#